data_c1c233404854a185270ee3d4702f5074
#
_entry.id   c1c233404854a185270ee3d4702f5074
#
_cell.length_a   1.000
_cell.length_b   1.000
_cell.length_c   1.000
_cell.angle_alpha   90.00
_cell.angle_beta   90.00
_cell.angle_gamma   90.00
#
_symmetry.space_group_name_H-M   'P 1'
#
loop_
_entity.id
_entity.type
_entity.pdbx_description
1 polymer ?
#
loop_
_entity_poly.entity_id
_entity_poly.type
_entity_poly.pdbx_seq_one_letter_code
_entity_poly.pdbx_strand_id
1 'polypeptide(L)'
;TNRLILDAFAEPQQIVVAGGFISTDLQTGVTTNLGRGGSDYTAAILAAALGAEALEIWTDVDGFMTADPRVIPTAYTIDALSYSEAMELCNFGAKVIYPPTIYPVCVKNIPIFVKNTFNPEASGSIISRDAAVSDRPIRGISSVNEMSMVTVSGPSMVGVIGVNRRIFTTLASGGISVFMVAQTSSETSTSICMTP
;
A
#
# COMPACT_ATOMS: atom_id res chain seq x y z
N THR A 1 -6.47 17.77 9.94
CA THR A 1 -5.93 17.87 8.57
C THR A 1 -7.02 18.26 7.58
N ASN A 2 -8.13 17.50 7.45
CA ASN A 2 -9.18 17.75 6.44
C ASN A 2 -9.76 19.17 6.50
N ARG A 3 -10.03 19.71 7.70
CA ARG A 3 -10.55 21.07 7.84
C ARG A 3 -9.60 22.11 7.26
N LEU A 4 -8.29 21.99 7.53
CA LEU A 4 -7.28 22.91 7.00
C LEU A 4 -7.20 22.86 5.47
N ILE A 5 -7.37 21.66 4.89
CA ILE A 5 -7.41 21.49 3.44
C ILE A 5 -8.66 22.16 2.87
N LEU A 6 -9.83 21.90 3.44
CA LEU A 6 -11.08 22.51 3.00
C LEU A 6 -11.05 24.04 3.11
N ASP A 7 -10.50 24.57 4.18
CA ASP A 7 -10.34 26.02 4.38
C ASP A 7 -9.38 26.62 3.32
N ALA A 8 -8.28 25.91 3.00
CA ALA A 8 -7.31 26.36 2.00
C ALA A 8 -7.85 26.31 0.55
N PHE A 9 -8.82 25.43 0.27
CA PHE A 9 -9.45 25.27 -1.02
C PHE A 9 -10.88 25.85 -1.07
N ALA A 10 -11.26 26.71 -0.11
CA ALA A 10 -12.61 27.30 -0.05
C ALA A 10 -12.94 28.18 -1.27
N GLU A 11 -11.92 28.86 -1.83
CA GLU A 11 -12.09 29.66 -3.04
C GLU A 11 -11.87 28.82 -4.29
N PRO A 12 -12.72 28.95 -5.33
CA PRO A 12 -12.57 28.21 -6.57
C PRO A 12 -11.22 28.50 -7.24
N GLN A 13 -10.44 27.48 -7.45
CA GLN A 13 -9.15 27.56 -8.13
C GLN A 13 -9.25 26.77 -9.43
N GLN A 14 -8.67 27.29 -10.52
CA GLN A 14 -8.62 26.55 -11.79
C GLN A 14 -7.54 25.45 -11.74
N ILE A 15 -6.36 25.79 -11.24
CA ILE A 15 -5.21 24.88 -11.08
C ILE A 15 -4.50 25.24 -9.79
N VAL A 16 -4.21 24.24 -8.98
CA VAL A 16 -3.41 24.38 -7.76
C VAL A 16 -2.19 23.47 -7.85
N VAL A 17 -1.01 24.04 -7.61
CA VAL A 17 0.24 23.28 -7.50
C VAL A 17 0.66 23.23 -6.04
N ALA A 18 0.83 22.03 -5.50
CA ALA A 18 1.24 21.81 -4.12
C ALA A 18 2.42 20.85 -4.03
N GLY A 19 3.35 21.12 -3.09
CA GLY A 19 4.40 20.16 -2.76
C GLY A 19 3.82 18.96 -2.03
N GLY A 20 4.34 17.77 -2.35
CA GLY A 20 3.99 16.54 -1.65
C GLY A 20 4.97 16.21 -0.53
N PHE A 21 4.62 15.19 0.28
CA PHE A 21 5.48 14.52 1.25
C PHE A 21 5.86 15.35 2.52
N ILE A 22 5.74 16.64 2.49
CA ILE A 22 5.99 17.52 3.64
C ILE A 22 4.77 17.49 4.56
N SER A 23 5.02 17.39 5.86
CA SER A 23 3.99 17.42 6.89
C SER A 23 4.48 18.19 8.12
N THR A 24 3.58 18.40 9.07
CA THR A 24 3.90 19.06 10.35
C THR A 24 3.42 18.16 11.48
N ASP A 25 4.29 17.91 12.43
CA ASP A 25 3.92 17.22 13.67
C ASP A 25 2.91 18.08 14.45
N LEU A 26 1.77 17.49 14.77
CA LEU A 26 0.66 18.22 15.37
C LEU A 26 0.93 18.67 16.82
N GLN A 27 1.80 17.96 17.54
CA GLN A 27 2.11 18.23 18.94
C GLN A 27 3.21 19.26 19.08
N THR A 28 4.26 19.14 18.28
CA THR A 28 5.46 19.99 18.39
C THR A 28 5.45 21.18 17.42
N GLY A 29 4.61 21.16 16.38
CA GLY A 29 4.62 22.15 15.32
C GLY A 29 5.85 22.06 14.39
N VAL A 30 6.70 21.05 14.57
CA VAL A 30 7.93 20.89 13.80
C VAL A 30 7.63 20.31 12.42
N THR A 31 8.28 20.84 11.39
CA THR A 31 8.20 20.30 10.05
C THR A 31 8.81 18.90 10.00
N THR A 32 8.09 17.97 9.44
CA THR A 32 8.49 16.57 9.26
C THR A 32 8.09 16.12 7.85
N ASN A 33 8.23 14.83 7.55
CA ASN A 33 7.85 14.28 6.27
C ASN A 33 7.10 12.93 6.43
N LEU A 34 6.40 12.55 5.37
CA LEU A 34 5.62 11.31 5.33
C LEU A 34 6.44 10.08 4.88
N GLY A 35 7.76 10.24 4.74
CA GLY A 35 8.65 9.17 4.33
C GLY A 35 8.59 8.85 2.82
N ARG A 36 9.12 7.70 2.45
CA ARG A 36 9.14 7.23 1.06
C ARG A 36 7.70 7.01 0.55
N GLY A 37 7.39 7.54 -0.64
CA GLY A 37 6.04 7.49 -1.20
C GLY A 37 5.07 8.50 -0.57
N GLY A 38 5.58 9.41 0.27
CA GLY A 38 4.78 10.43 0.94
C GLY A 38 4.11 11.43 0.01
N SER A 39 4.61 11.62 -1.21
CA SER A 39 3.95 12.44 -2.25
C SER A 39 2.63 11.84 -2.69
N ASP A 40 2.62 10.54 -2.99
CA ASP A 40 1.41 9.80 -3.35
C ASP A 40 0.38 9.85 -2.21
N TYR A 41 0.87 9.68 -0.97
CA TYR A 41 0.03 9.74 0.22
C TYR A 41 -0.54 11.15 0.45
N THR A 42 0.23 12.20 0.21
CA THR A 42 -0.26 13.59 0.26
C THR A 42 -1.38 13.80 -0.76
N ALA A 43 -1.19 13.34 -2.00
CA ALA A 43 -2.19 13.44 -3.05
C ALA A 43 -3.48 12.71 -2.68
N ALA A 44 -3.37 11.52 -2.09
CA ALA A 44 -4.54 10.74 -1.63
C ALA A 44 -5.28 11.41 -0.46
N ILE A 45 -4.57 12.04 0.47
CA ILE A 45 -5.18 12.83 1.56
C ILE A 45 -5.94 14.03 0.99
N LEU A 46 -5.34 14.75 0.04
CA LEU A 46 -5.99 15.88 -0.63
C LEU A 46 -7.23 15.42 -1.40
N ALA A 47 -7.10 14.39 -2.23
CA ALA A 47 -8.21 13.83 -2.98
C ALA A 47 -9.38 13.41 -2.08
N ALA A 48 -9.08 12.71 -0.98
CA ALA A 48 -10.10 12.27 -0.02
C ALA A 48 -10.76 13.44 0.73
N ALA A 49 -10.00 14.48 1.09
CA ALA A 49 -10.52 15.65 1.81
C ALA A 49 -11.41 16.52 0.91
N LEU A 50 -11.04 16.67 -0.36
CA LEU A 50 -11.75 17.50 -1.34
C LEU A 50 -12.89 16.74 -2.04
N GLY A 51 -13.00 15.42 -1.86
CA GLY A 51 -13.98 14.60 -2.58
C GLY A 51 -13.72 14.57 -4.08
N ALA A 52 -12.46 14.39 -4.46
CA ALA A 52 -12.05 14.39 -5.87
C ALA A 52 -12.77 13.29 -6.65
N GLU A 53 -12.97 13.52 -7.94
CA GLU A 53 -13.57 12.53 -8.87
C GLU A 53 -12.61 11.36 -9.13
N ALA A 54 -11.30 11.63 -9.11
CA ALA A 54 -10.25 10.65 -9.34
C ALA A 54 -8.92 11.10 -8.72
N LEU A 55 -8.04 10.13 -8.46
CA LEU A 55 -6.63 10.33 -8.14
C LEU A 55 -5.79 9.76 -9.28
N GLU A 56 -4.99 10.58 -9.95
CA GLU A 56 -4.02 10.10 -10.93
C GLU A 56 -2.61 10.08 -10.33
N ILE A 57 -1.95 8.93 -10.41
CA ILE A 57 -0.54 8.75 -10.03
C ILE A 57 0.27 8.53 -11.31
N TRP A 58 1.09 9.52 -11.64
CA TRP A 58 1.98 9.49 -12.77
C TRP A 58 3.37 9.04 -12.30
N THR A 59 3.83 7.89 -12.81
CA THR A 59 5.07 7.22 -12.39
C THR A 59 5.91 6.81 -13.61
N ASP A 60 6.89 5.95 -13.43
CA ASP A 60 7.83 5.46 -14.46
C ASP A 60 7.46 4.08 -15.02
N VAL A 61 6.30 3.55 -14.65
CA VAL A 61 5.79 2.24 -15.12
C VAL A 61 4.39 2.38 -15.72
N ASP A 62 4.06 1.49 -16.67
CA ASP A 62 2.77 1.52 -17.40
C ASP A 62 1.55 1.13 -16.52
N GLY A 63 1.73 0.89 -15.23
CA GLY A 63 0.68 0.49 -14.31
C GLY A 63 1.11 -0.72 -13.47
N PHE A 64 0.13 -1.38 -12.87
CA PHE A 64 0.36 -2.65 -12.19
C PHE A 64 0.56 -3.76 -13.21
N MET A 65 1.60 -4.54 -13.03
CA MET A 65 1.94 -5.63 -13.95
C MET A 65 1.64 -7.00 -13.32
N THR A 66 1.39 -7.98 -14.17
CA THR A 66 1.13 -9.37 -13.73
C THR A 66 2.32 -10.03 -13.03
N ALA A 67 3.53 -9.51 -13.25
CA ALA A 67 4.76 -9.85 -12.52
C ALA A 67 5.79 -8.74 -12.69
N ASP A 68 6.92 -8.82 -11.98
CA ASP A 68 8.05 -7.93 -12.22
C ASP A 68 8.64 -8.17 -13.63
N PRO A 69 8.57 -7.21 -14.56
CA PRO A 69 9.03 -7.39 -15.94
C PRO A 69 10.55 -7.61 -16.04
N ARG A 70 11.31 -7.26 -15.00
CA ARG A 70 12.75 -7.52 -14.92
C ARG A 70 13.06 -9.00 -14.69
N VAL A 71 12.11 -9.73 -14.10
CA VAL A 71 12.20 -11.16 -13.81
C VAL A 71 11.43 -11.97 -14.86
N ILE A 72 10.26 -11.49 -15.24
CA ILE A 72 9.37 -12.15 -16.23
C ILE A 72 9.11 -11.18 -17.39
N PRO A 73 9.91 -11.22 -18.48
CA PRO A 73 9.78 -10.27 -19.59
C PRO A 73 8.42 -10.30 -20.32
N THR A 74 7.64 -11.37 -20.13
CA THR A 74 6.29 -11.51 -20.72
C THR A 74 5.20 -10.95 -19.81
N ALA A 75 5.55 -10.32 -18.69
CA ALA A 75 4.59 -9.63 -17.84
C ALA A 75 3.91 -8.49 -18.63
N TYR A 76 2.63 -8.29 -18.37
CA TYR A 76 1.83 -7.25 -19.01
C TYR A 76 1.02 -6.48 -17.96
N THR A 77 0.55 -5.30 -18.34
CA THR A 77 -0.22 -4.41 -17.46
C THR A 77 -1.58 -5.01 -17.14
N ILE A 78 -2.00 -4.89 -15.90
CA ILE A 78 -3.32 -5.24 -15.41
C ILE A 78 -4.21 -4.02 -15.54
N ASP A 79 -5.23 -4.07 -16.39
CA ASP A 79 -6.07 -2.91 -16.70
C ASP A 79 -6.87 -2.41 -15.49
N ALA A 80 -7.40 -3.33 -14.67
CA ALA A 80 -8.22 -2.98 -13.53
C ALA A 80 -7.95 -3.88 -12.33
N LEU A 81 -7.93 -3.29 -11.13
CA LEU A 81 -7.72 -3.93 -9.84
C LEU A 81 -8.72 -3.41 -8.81
N SER A 82 -9.13 -4.25 -7.89
CA SER A 82 -9.76 -3.79 -6.66
C SER A 82 -8.74 -3.13 -5.73
N TYR A 83 -9.20 -2.31 -4.79
CA TYR A 83 -8.30 -1.72 -3.78
C TYR A 83 -7.55 -2.78 -2.96
N SER A 84 -8.21 -3.92 -2.65
CA SER A 84 -7.58 -5.02 -1.91
C SER A 84 -6.49 -5.71 -2.74
N GLU A 85 -6.73 -6.01 -4.01
CA GLU A 85 -5.72 -6.60 -4.90
C GLU A 85 -4.50 -5.68 -5.05
N ALA A 86 -4.72 -4.38 -5.24
CA ALA A 86 -3.63 -3.41 -5.34
C ALA A 86 -2.84 -3.30 -4.03
N MET A 87 -3.51 -3.29 -2.87
CA MET A 87 -2.86 -3.31 -1.57
C MET A 87 -1.99 -4.56 -1.37
N GLU A 88 -2.51 -5.74 -1.69
CA GLU A 88 -1.76 -6.99 -1.56
C GLU A 88 -0.53 -6.99 -2.46
N LEU A 89 -0.66 -6.61 -3.72
CA LEU A 89 0.49 -6.51 -4.62
C LEU A 89 1.55 -5.53 -4.10
N CYS A 90 1.15 -4.35 -3.63
CA CYS A 90 2.07 -3.34 -3.12
C CYS A 90 2.76 -3.79 -1.82
N ASN A 91 2.04 -4.42 -0.90
CA ASN A 91 2.61 -4.92 0.36
C ASN A 91 3.62 -6.06 0.13
N PHE A 92 3.43 -6.85 -0.92
CA PHE A 92 4.30 -7.96 -1.26
C PHE A 92 5.27 -7.67 -2.41
N GLY A 93 5.66 -6.39 -2.60
CA GLY A 93 6.83 -6.01 -3.39
C GLY A 93 6.57 -5.30 -4.72
N ALA A 94 5.34 -5.15 -5.17
CA ALA A 94 5.04 -4.30 -6.33
C ALA A 94 5.20 -2.83 -5.94
N LYS A 95 6.35 -2.24 -6.31
CA LYS A 95 6.71 -0.85 -5.98
C LYS A 95 6.07 0.14 -6.96
N VAL A 96 4.77 0.04 -7.17
CA VAL A 96 4.04 0.89 -8.14
C VAL A 96 3.52 2.14 -7.45
N ILE A 97 2.81 1.98 -6.34
CA ILE A 97 2.35 3.08 -5.48
C ILE A 97 2.65 2.76 -4.01
N TYR A 98 2.71 3.79 -3.20
CA TYR A 98 2.90 3.61 -1.76
C TYR A 98 1.62 3.03 -1.12
N PRO A 99 1.65 1.85 -0.45
CA PRO A 99 0.44 1.17 0.02
C PRO A 99 -0.51 2.02 0.86
N PRO A 100 -0.03 2.87 1.81
CA PRO A 100 -0.91 3.76 2.58
C PRO A 100 -1.72 4.75 1.75
N THR A 101 -1.31 5.04 0.50
CA THR A 101 -2.02 5.92 -0.43
C THR A 101 -3.42 5.41 -0.76
N ILE A 102 -3.62 4.09 -0.77
CA ILE A 102 -4.89 3.47 -1.18
C ILE A 102 -5.99 3.72 -0.13
N TYR A 103 -5.66 3.72 1.15
CA TYR A 103 -6.68 3.77 2.21
C TYR A 103 -7.56 5.03 2.19
N PRO A 104 -7.03 6.28 2.13
CA PRO A 104 -7.86 7.49 2.15
C PRO A 104 -8.88 7.53 1.01
N VAL A 105 -8.46 7.15 -0.19
CA VAL A 105 -9.32 7.19 -1.39
C VAL A 105 -10.28 6.01 -1.47
N CYS A 106 -9.88 4.83 -0.97
CA CYS A 106 -10.74 3.66 -0.85
C CYS A 106 -11.97 3.94 0.03
N VAL A 107 -11.76 4.59 1.19
CA VAL A 107 -12.86 4.98 2.11
C VAL A 107 -13.87 5.92 1.43
N LYS A 108 -13.40 6.76 0.51
CA LYS A 108 -14.23 7.72 -0.25
C LYS A 108 -14.71 7.18 -1.58
N ASN A 109 -14.34 5.95 -1.95
CA ASN A 109 -14.63 5.35 -3.25
C ASN A 109 -14.12 6.17 -4.45
N ILE A 110 -12.94 6.78 -4.30
CA ILE A 110 -12.30 7.58 -5.34
C ILE A 110 -11.38 6.66 -6.15
N PRO A 111 -11.57 6.48 -7.46
CA PRO A 111 -10.72 5.64 -8.27
C PRO A 111 -9.30 6.20 -8.36
N ILE A 112 -8.32 5.30 -8.43
CA ILE A 112 -6.91 5.64 -8.67
C ILE A 112 -6.55 5.20 -10.08
N PHE A 113 -5.97 6.10 -10.87
CA PHE A 113 -5.39 5.81 -12.16
C PHE A 113 -3.87 5.83 -12.03
N VAL A 114 -3.21 4.74 -12.39
CA VAL A 114 -1.76 4.65 -12.44
C VAL A 114 -1.33 4.75 -13.88
N LYS A 115 -0.55 5.77 -14.20
CA LYS A 115 -0.14 6.12 -15.57
C LYS A 115 1.36 6.32 -15.68
N ASN A 116 1.91 6.11 -16.86
CA ASN A 116 3.33 6.29 -17.13
C ASN A 116 3.62 7.68 -17.69
N THR A 117 4.45 8.44 -17.01
CA THR A 117 4.92 9.77 -17.46
C THR A 117 5.71 9.69 -18.78
N PHE A 118 6.44 8.60 -19.01
CA PHE A 118 7.25 8.40 -20.21
C PHE A 118 6.50 7.69 -21.34
N ASN A 119 5.31 7.15 -21.06
CA ASN A 119 4.44 6.51 -22.04
C ASN A 119 2.97 6.90 -21.77
N PRO A 120 2.61 8.18 -21.99
CA PRO A 120 1.29 8.70 -21.64
C PRO A 120 0.13 8.08 -22.44
N GLU A 121 0.45 7.45 -23.59
CA GLU A 121 -0.54 6.74 -24.42
C GLU A 121 -0.87 5.34 -23.90
N ALA A 122 -0.11 4.81 -22.94
CA ALA A 122 -0.45 3.55 -22.27
C ALA A 122 -1.75 3.71 -21.47
N SER A 123 -2.61 2.69 -21.53
CA SER A 123 -3.90 2.68 -20.82
C SER A 123 -3.75 2.81 -19.30
N GLY A 124 -2.64 2.36 -18.76
CA GLY A 124 -2.40 2.34 -17.32
C GLY A 124 -3.20 1.26 -16.60
N SER A 125 -3.31 1.42 -15.28
CA SER A 125 -4.15 0.58 -14.42
C SER A 125 -5.16 1.43 -13.68
N ILE A 126 -6.39 0.94 -13.55
CA ILE A 126 -7.46 1.55 -12.75
C ILE A 126 -7.63 0.74 -11.47
N ILE A 127 -7.62 1.41 -10.32
CA ILE A 127 -7.92 0.79 -9.03
C ILE A 127 -9.26 1.38 -8.55
N SER A 128 -10.26 0.53 -8.39
CA SER A 128 -11.59 0.97 -7.97
C SER A 128 -12.32 -0.13 -7.19
N ARG A 129 -13.43 0.24 -6.56
CA ARG A 129 -14.31 -0.72 -5.89
C ARG A 129 -14.97 -1.68 -6.87
N ASP A 130 -15.36 -1.15 -8.04
CA ASP A 130 -16.14 -1.86 -9.05
C ASP A 130 -15.26 -2.47 -10.14
N ALA A 131 -13.98 -2.69 -9.84
CA ALA A 131 -13.08 -3.40 -10.75
C ALA A 131 -13.68 -4.77 -11.09
N ALA A 132 -13.83 -5.04 -12.39
CA ALA A 132 -14.43 -6.28 -12.87
C ALA A 132 -13.69 -7.49 -12.29
N VAL A 133 -14.45 -8.43 -11.75
CA VAL A 133 -13.90 -9.71 -11.31
C VAL A 133 -13.29 -10.38 -12.53
N SER A 134 -12.02 -10.72 -12.45
CA SER A 134 -11.33 -11.39 -13.54
C SER A 134 -11.73 -12.88 -13.57
N ASP A 135 -11.92 -13.42 -14.77
CA ASP A 135 -12.09 -14.86 -14.97
C ASP A 135 -10.79 -15.65 -14.69
N ARG A 136 -9.67 -14.95 -14.52
CA ARG A 136 -8.38 -15.56 -14.21
C ARG A 136 -8.22 -15.72 -12.69
N PRO A 137 -7.91 -16.93 -12.21
CA PRO A 137 -7.75 -17.19 -10.77
C PRO A 137 -6.52 -16.48 -10.16
N ILE A 138 -5.51 -16.14 -10.97
CA ILE A 138 -4.31 -15.40 -10.57
C ILE A 138 -4.22 -14.15 -11.43
N ARG A 139 -4.22 -13.00 -10.80
CA ARG A 139 -4.13 -11.68 -11.45
C ARG A 139 -2.70 -11.17 -11.56
N GLY A 140 -1.92 -11.39 -10.53
CA GLY A 140 -0.53 -10.98 -10.49
C GLY A 140 0.27 -11.74 -9.44
N ILE A 141 1.58 -11.70 -9.58
CA ILE A 141 2.54 -12.28 -8.65
C ILE A 141 3.54 -11.19 -8.30
N SER A 142 3.70 -10.92 -7.01
CA SER A 142 4.73 -10.05 -6.50
C SER A 142 5.69 -10.82 -5.59
N SER A 143 6.89 -10.30 -5.38
CA SER A 143 7.91 -10.92 -4.55
C SER A 143 8.63 -9.91 -3.69
N VAL A 144 8.99 -10.32 -2.50
CA VAL A 144 9.86 -9.58 -1.58
C VAL A 144 11.22 -10.27 -1.57
N ASN A 145 12.27 -9.54 -1.93
CA ASN A 145 13.60 -10.13 -2.11
C ASN A 145 14.38 -10.27 -0.80
N GLU A 146 14.16 -9.37 0.14
CA GLU A 146 14.90 -9.36 1.42
C GLU A 146 13.92 -9.52 2.57
N MET A 147 13.86 -10.71 3.13
CA MET A 147 13.04 -11.02 4.29
C MET A 147 13.74 -12.02 5.21
N SER A 148 13.49 -11.89 6.49
CA SER A 148 13.85 -12.87 7.50
C SER A 148 12.60 -13.63 7.94
N MET A 149 12.69 -14.96 8.02
CA MET A 149 11.63 -15.78 8.57
C MET A 149 12.12 -16.45 9.85
N VAL A 150 11.40 -16.21 10.94
CA VAL A 150 11.65 -16.85 12.23
C VAL A 150 10.49 -17.78 12.56
N THR A 151 10.80 -19.03 12.86
CA THR A 151 9.81 -20.01 13.29
C THR A 151 10.01 -20.33 14.76
N VAL A 152 9.00 -20.08 15.56
CA VAL A 152 8.93 -20.51 16.95
C VAL A 152 8.13 -21.80 17.00
N SER A 153 8.75 -22.87 17.48
CA SER A 153 8.12 -24.19 17.51
C SER A 153 8.40 -24.93 18.81
N GLY A 154 7.41 -25.72 19.23
CA GLY A 154 7.58 -26.60 20.37
C GLY A 154 6.26 -27.26 20.77
N PRO A 155 6.31 -28.52 21.23
CA PRO A 155 5.12 -29.26 21.67
C PRO A 155 4.45 -28.63 22.89
N SER A 156 5.19 -27.86 23.69
CA SER A 156 4.67 -27.14 24.86
C SER A 156 3.87 -25.88 24.54
N MET A 157 3.72 -25.54 23.25
CA MET A 157 2.89 -24.40 22.82
C MET A 157 1.41 -24.75 22.73
N VAL A 158 1.09 -26.03 22.53
CA VAL A 158 -0.28 -26.50 22.32
C VAL A 158 -1.16 -26.23 23.55
N GLY A 159 -2.27 -25.54 23.31
CA GLY A 159 -3.26 -25.20 24.36
C GLY A 159 -2.76 -24.16 25.37
N VAL A 160 -1.61 -23.55 25.17
CA VAL A 160 -1.09 -22.52 26.08
C VAL A 160 -1.57 -21.14 25.67
N ILE A 161 -2.37 -20.54 26.54
CA ILE A 161 -2.93 -19.20 26.31
C ILE A 161 -1.80 -18.15 26.29
N GLY A 162 -1.81 -17.31 25.26
CA GLY A 162 -0.98 -16.12 25.21
C GLY A 162 0.42 -16.32 24.62
N VAL A 163 0.76 -17.46 24.03
CA VAL A 163 2.04 -17.67 23.33
C VAL A 163 2.26 -16.61 22.27
N ASN A 164 1.33 -16.42 21.35
CA ASN A 164 1.42 -15.41 20.30
C ASN A 164 1.53 -13.98 20.87
N ARG A 165 0.80 -13.65 21.93
CA ARG A 165 0.95 -12.36 22.61
C ARG A 165 2.41 -12.12 23.04
N ARG A 166 3.06 -13.11 23.65
CA ARG A 166 4.46 -12.98 24.09
C ARG A 166 5.39 -12.76 22.90
N ILE A 167 5.23 -13.52 21.83
CA ILE A 167 6.02 -13.40 20.60
C ILE A 167 5.88 -11.98 20.03
N PHE A 168 4.65 -11.54 19.75
CA PHE A 168 4.42 -10.22 19.15
C PHE A 168 4.79 -9.05 20.05
N THR A 169 4.60 -9.18 21.38
CA THR A 169 5.05 -8.15 22.31
C THR A 169 6.57 -8.01 22.29
N THR A 170 7.30 -9.12 22.21
CA THR A 170 8.77 -9.08 22.13
C THR A 170 9.25 -8.42 20.85
N LEU A 171 8.66 -8.77 19.71
CA LEU A 171 8.97 -8.16 18.41
C LEU A 171 8.66 -6.65 18.41
N ALA A 172 7.47 -6.28 18.89
CA ALA A 172 7.07 -4.87 18.99
C ALA A 172 8.01 -4.06 19.91
N SER A 173 8.43 -4.62 21.05
CA SER A 173 9.38 -3.98 21.95
C SER A 173 10.77 -3.79 21.32
N GLY A 174 11.13 -4.65 20.37
CA GLY A 174 12.32 -4.52 19.55
C GLY A 174 12.17 -3.59 18.33
N GLY A 175 11.00 -2.97 18.13
CA GLY A 175 10.73 -2.13 16.96
C GLY A 175 10.59 -2.92 15.64
N ILE A 176 10.39 -4.24 15.72
CA ILE A 176 10.34 -5.12 14.55
C ILE A 176 8.90 -5.20 14.02
N SER A 177 8.73 -4.80 12.75
CA SER A 177 7.46 -4.91 12.04
C SER A 177 7.30 -6.29 11.41
N VAL A 178 6.11 -6.87 11.58
CA VAL A 178 5.75 -8.18 11.04
C VAL A 178 4.76 -7.96 9.89
N PHE A 179 5.01 -8.56 8.73
CA PHE A 179 4.13 -8.44 7.57
C PHE A 179 3.43 -9.75 7.18
N MET A 180 3.93 -10.91 7.63
CA MET A 180 3.25 -12.19 7.39
C MET A 180 3.40 -13.10 8.60
N VAL A 181 2.33 -13.82 8.92
CA VAL A 181 2.30 -14.82 9.99
C VAL A 181 1.61 -16.06 9.47
N ALA A 182 2.23 -17.21 9.70
CA ALA A 182 1.63 -18.50 9.45
C ALA A 182 1.72 -19.38 10.70
N GLN A 183 0.62 -19.96 11.11
CA GLN A 183 0.54 -20.86 12.26
C GLN A 183 0.00 -22.21 11.84
N THR A 184 0.56 -23.28 12.38
CA THR A 184 0.02 -24.63 12.19
C THR A 184 -1.29 -24.79 12.96
N SER A 185 -2.23 -25.56 12.42
CA SER A 185 -3.51 -25.88 13.10
C SER A 185 -3.32 -26.61 14.43
N SER A 186 -2.19 -27.29 14.61
CA SER A 186 -1.80 -27.96 15.85
C SER A 186 -1.24 -27.03 16.93
N GLU A 187 -1.12 -25.73 16.64
CA GLU A 187 -0.50 -24.72 17.52
C GLU A 187 0.96 -24.99 17.91
N THR A 188 1.59 -25.98 17.28
CA THR A 188 2.98 -26.37 17.59
C THR A 188 4.03 -25.45 16.99
N SER A 189 3.64 -24.60 16.02
CA SER A 189 4.59 -23.75 15.29
C SER A 189 3.92 -22.48 14.80
N THR A 190 4.61 -21.35 14.99
CA THR A 190 4.27 -20.05 14.41
C THR A 190 5.48 -19.51 13.65
N SER A 191 5.33 -19.31 12.35
CA SER A 191 6.32 -18.67 11.48
C SER A 191 5.97 -17.23 11.25
N ILE A 192 6.96 -16.35 11.32
CA ILE A 192 6.80 -14.91 11.27
C ILE A 192 7.80 -14.37 10.27
N CYS A 193 7.31 -13.60 9.30
CA CYS A 193 8.14 -12.92 8.32
C CYS A 193 8.23 -11.43 8.63
N MET A 194 9.45 -10.91 8.56
CA MET A 194 9.80 -9.53 8.85
C MET A 194 10.84 -9.02 7.86
N THR A 195 10.87 -7.72 7.64
CA THR A 195 11.98 -7.07 6.92
C THR A 195 13.20 -6.98 7.83
N PRO A 196 14.41 -7.05 7.29
CA PRO A 196 15.64 -6.87 8.03
C PRO A 196 15.70 -5.52 8.74
#